data_2140f39053a12885c4314423d112d9cf
#
_entry.id   2140f39053a12885c4314423d112d9cf
#
_cell.length_a   1.000
_cell.length_b   1.000
_cell.length_c   1.000
_cell.angle_alpha   90.00
_cell.angle_beta   90.00
_cell.angle_gamma   90.00
#
_symmetry.space_group_name_H-M   'P 1'
#
loop_
_entity.id
_entity.type
_entity.pdbx_description
1 polymer ?
#
loop_
_entity_poly.entity_id
_entity_poly.type
_entity_poly.pdbx_seq_one_letter_code
_entity_poly.pdbx_strand_id
1 'polypeptide(L)'
;MARNKLSETKIKTLTKPGIYGDGDGLFLRVRAGGSRQWVFIYKRAGKRVEIGLGGYGQGTAPVPLALAREKADEVRARLARGEDLATRKTFADVMEDVIAVKEASFKNEKHKAQWRMTLDEYAKPLHKKAVGDITRDDVVEALKPIWTTIPETADRTRMRIAAVMDHARARGLFTGDNPASWRGGLKELLPARSKLTRGHHAAAAYKDMPAIMAKLRASDAVSARAVEFTALTASRSGEVRGAVWSEIDFAQAVWIVPAERMKAGREHRVPLTGRMLAILEARKQVATGALVFEGGKEGAAISDTAMVKSLRAASEDKTITLHGLRSSFRDWAGDTTGHPREVAEAALAHAVGDVVEQAYRRSDALAKRRAMMDDWTEYCESKVSTVSKS
;
A
#
# COMPACT_ATOMS: atom_id res chain seq x y z
N MET A 1 30.30 40.17 16.47
CA MET A 1 31.00 40.64 15.26
C MET A 1 30.31 41.88 14.71
N ALA A 2 31.04 42.80 14.04
CA ALA A 2 30.44 44.03 13.50
C ALA A 2 29.42 43.70 12.40
N ARG A 3 28.20 44.23 12.52
CA ARG A 3 27.09 44.13 11.56
C ARG A 3 26.97 45.40 10.72
N ASN A 4 26.16 45.36 9.67
CA ASN A 4 25.76 46.51 8.83
C ASN A 4 26.94 47.20 8.13
N LYS A 5 27.89 46.41 7.58
CA LYS A 5 29.07 46.93 6.88
C LYS A 5 28.80 47.37 5.45
N LEU A 6 27.71 46.93 4.82
CA LEU A 6 27.30 47.33 3.49
C LEU A 6 26.21 48.40 3.57
N SER A 7 26.20 49.29 2.59
CA SER A 7 25.11 50.23 2.34
C SER A 7 24.58 50.04 0.92
N GLU A 8 23.36 50.47 0.64
CA GLU A 8 22.76 50.35 -0.70
C GLU A 8 23.65 51.06 -1.76
N THR A 9 24.27 52.21 -1.38
CA THR A 9 25.20 52.94 -2.28
C THR A 9 26.43 52.08 -2.56
N LYS A 10 27.03 51.47 -1.53
CA LYS A 10 28.21 50.63 -1.67
C LYS A 10 27.91 49.38 -2.49
N ILE A 11 26.75 48.74 -2.29
CA ILE A 11 26.34 47.54 -3.03
C ILE A 11 26.26 47.85 -4.54
N LYS A 12 25.73 49.02 -4.92
CA LYS A 12 25.63 49.46 -6.33
C LYS A 12 26.98 49.56 -7.01
N THR A 13 28.04 49.94 -6.30
CA THR A 13 29.41 50.10 -6.83
C THR A 13 30.19 48.79 -6.90
N LEU A 14 29.70 47.68 -6.27
CA LEU A 14 30.36 46.38 -6.29
C LEU A 14 30.14 45.70 -7.64
N THR A 15 31.13 45.77 -8.54
CA THR A 15 31.11 45.17 -9.88
C THR A 15 32.03 43.95 -9.99
N LYS A 16 33.06 43.83 -9.16
CA LYS A 16 33.99 42.72 -9.20
C LYS A 16 33.36 41.44 -8.63
N PRO A 17 33.52 40.27 -9.31
CA PRO A 17 33.11 38.99 -8.75
C PRO A 17 33.78 38.76 -7.39
N GLY A 18 32.98 38.31 -6.40
CA GLY A 18 33.46 38.09 -5.06
C GLY A 18 32.35 37.92 -4.01
N ILE A 19 32.77 37.75 -2.77
CA ILE A 19 31.86 37.62 -1.61
C ILE A 19 32.16 38.79 -0.65
N TYR A 20 31.17 39.62 -0.43
CA TYR A 20 31.28 40.89 0.34
C TYR A 20 30.46 40.74 1.63
N GLY A 21 31.11 40.85 2.80
CA GLY A 21 30.47 40.65 4.09
C GLY A 21 29.70 41.90 4.56
N ASP A 22 28.43 41.69 4.95
CA ASP A 22 27.66 42.69 5.71
C ASP A 22 27.86 42.53 7.25
N GLY A 23 28.39 41.39 7.63
CA GLY A 23 28.70 41.03 9.02
C GLY A 23 27.82 39.90 9.55
N ASP A 24 28.33 39.25 10.57
CA ASP A 24 27.64 38.21 11.34
C ASP A 24 26.94 37.12 10.49
N GLY A 25 27.71 36.60 9.50
CA GLY A 25 27.25 35.53 8.61
C GLY A 25 26.53 36.01 7.35
N LEU A 26 26.13 37.28 7.19
CA LEU A 26 25.48 37.79 6.00
C LEU A 26 26.52 38.27 5.00
N PHE A 27 26.39 37.85 3.74
CA PHE A 27 27.28 38.20 2.63
C PHE A 27 26.48 38.49 1.35
N LEU A 28 27.00 39.40 0.53
CA LEU A 28 26.57 39.59 -0.86
C LEU A 28 27.57 38.89 -1.79
N ARG A 29 27.10 37.95 -2.59
CA ARG A 29 27.91 37.32 -3.65
C ARG A 29 27.64 38.00 -4.97
N VAL A 30 28.70 38.46 -5.62
CA VAL A 30 28.67 39.00 -6.99
C VAL A 30 29.31 37.92 -7.90
N ARG A 31 28.61 37.52 -8.94
CA ARG A 31 29.09 36.51 -9.91
C ARG A 31 29.72 37.21 -11.14
N ALA A 32 30.53 36.48 -11.92
CA ALA A 32 31.18 36.98 -13.12
C ALA A 32 30.19 37.61 -14.14
N GLY A 33 28.96 37.11 -14.23
CA GLY A 33 27.89 37.63 -15.07
C GLY A 33 27.13 38.85 -14.45
N GLY A 34 27.66 39.48 -13.39
CA GLY A 34 27.06 40.66 -12.75
C GLY A 34 25.86 40.38 -11.85
N SER A 35 25.35 39.16 -11.81
CA SER A 35 24.26 38.81 -10.90
C SER A 35 24.70 38.83 -9.44
N ARG A 36 23.82 39.32 -8.57
CA ARG A 36 24.07 39.48 -7.14
C ARG A 36 23.10 38.69 -6.34
N GLN A 37 23.61 37.97 -5.31
CA GLN A 37 22.80 37.10 -4.45
C GLN A 37 23.22 37.25 -2.99
N TRP A 38 22.25 37.37 -2.11
CA TRP A 38 22.48 37.31 -0.69
C TRP A 38 22.68 35.86 -0.25
N VAL A 39 23.71 35.64 0.57
CA VAL A 39 24.04 34.30 1.15
C VAL A 39 24.35 34.46 2.63
N PHE A 40 23.86 33.56 3.44
CA PHE A 40 24.26 33.44 4.85
C PHE A 40 25.28 32.32 4.97
N ILE A 41 26.42 32.59 5.61
CA ILE A 41 27.53 31.65 5.73
C ILE A 41 27.85 31.44 7.20
N TYR A 42 27.84 30.19 7.64
CA TYR A 42 28.23 29.79 9.00
C TYR A 42 29.07 28.51 8.98
N LYS A 43 29.69 28.20 10.11
CA LYS A 43 30.44 26.93 10.28
C LYS A 43 29.65 25.98 11.18
N ARG A 44 29.55 24.71 10.80
CA ARG A 44 29.00 23.62 11.59
C ARG A 44 29.92 22.42 11.52
N ALA A 45 30.28 21.87 12.69
CA ALA A 45 31.25 20.76 12.78
C ALA A 45 32.50 20.98 11.90
N GLY A 46 33.06 22.20 11.90
CA GLY A 46 34.23 22.56 11.12
C GLY A 46 33.99 22.83 9.62
N LYS A 47 32.81 22.46 9.08
CA LYS A 47 32.48 22.65 7.66
C LYS A 47 31.73 23.99 7.44
N ARG A 48 32.05 24.64 6.32
CA ARG A 48 31.35 25.85 5.84
C ARG A 48 30.00 25.46 5.24
N VAL A 49 28.93 26.09 5.73
CA VAL A 49 27.57 25.94 5.20
C VAL A 49 27.10 27.29 4.64
N GLU A 50 26.46 27.28 3.48
CA GLU A 50 25.93 28.44 2.82
C GLU A 50 24.41 28.29 2.61
N ILE A 51 23.65 29.35 2.98
CA ILE A 51 22.20 29.42 2.77
C ILE A 51 21.93 30.61 1.83
N GLY A 52 21.26 30.37 0.70
CA GLY A 52 20.82 31.41 -0.19
C GLY A 52 19.62 32.18 0.40
N LEU A 53 19.70 33.52 0.47
CA LEU A 53 18.64 34.37 0.99
C LEU A 53 17.83 35.09 -0.10
N GLY A 54 18.28 35.00 -1.37
CA GLY A 54 17.62 35.59 -2.56
C GLY A 54 18.51 36.49 -3.37
N GLY A 55 18.03 36.90 -4.57
CA GLY A 55 18.75 37.77 -5.49
C GLY A 55 18.63 39.27 -5.11
N TYR A 56 19.67 40.06 -5.34
CA TYR A 56 19.64 41.52 -5.18
C TYR A 56 19.45 42.20 -6.53
N GLY A 57 18.48 43.11 -6.63
CA GLY A 57 18.31 44.02 -7.73
C GLY A 57 17.80 43.48 -9.06
N GLN A 58 17.61 42.16 -9.19
CA GLN A 58 17.10 41.48 -10.41
C GLN A 58 16.19 40.32 -10.05
N GLY A 59 15.23 40.00 -10.93
CA GLY A 59 14.27 38.90 -10.79
C GLY A 59 12.89 39.33 -10.32
N THR A 60 11.97 38.40 -10.26
CA THR A 60 10.54 38.64 -9.95
C THR A 60 10.32 39.11 -8.50
N ALA A 61 11.22 38.79 -7.59
CA ALA A 61 11.15 39.17 -6.18
C ALA A 61 12.57 39.47 -5.65
N PRO A 62 13.12 40.67 -5.95
CA PRO A 62 14.43 41.05 -5.48
C PRO A 62 14.44 41.28 -3.97
N VAL A 63 15.53 40.85 -3.32
CA VAL A 63 15.75 41.01 -1.88
C VAL A 63 16.64 42.24 -1.64
N PRO A 64 16.08 43.39 -1.19
CA PRO A 64 16.88 44.53 -0.79
C PRO A 64 17.68 44.26 0.48
N LEU A 65 18.64 45.12 0.78
CA LEU A 65 19.55 44.96 1.94
C LEU A 65 18.79 44.81 3.26
N ALA A 66 17.74 45.59 3.48
CA ALA A 66 16.95 45.52 4.71
C ALA A 66 16.33 44.13 4.88
N LEU A 67 15.66 43.61 3.85
CA LEU A 67 15.05 42.28 3.87
C LEU A 67 16.10 41.17 3.97
N ALA A 68 17.29 41.36 3.39
CA ALA A 68 18.38 40.39 3.53
C ALA A 68 18.86 40.27 4.98
N ARG A 69 18.89 41.37 5.72
CA ARG A 69 19.22 41.42 7.15
C ARG A 69 18.17 40.75 8.01
N GLU A 70 16.89 40.99 7.74
CA GLU A 70 15.76 40.28 8.42
C GLU A 70 15.85 38.78 8.21
N LYS A 71 16.04 38.35 6.96
CA LYS A 71 16.22 36.90 6.67
C LYS A 71 17.46 36.31 7.33
N ALA A 72 18.54 37.09 7.45
CA ALA A 72 19.73 36.63 8.17
C ALA A 72 19.49 36.52 9.68
N ASP A 73 18.71 37.45 10.29
CA ASP A 73 18.32 37.37 11.68
C ASP A 73 17.42 36.19 11.96
N GLU A 74 16.52 35.85 11.05
CA GLU A 74 15.72 34.63 11.12
C GLU A 74 16.58 33.35 11.09
N VAL A 75 17.56 33.29 10.16
CA VAL A 75 18.53 32.17 10.11
C VAL A 75 19.30 32.06 11.43
N ARG A 76 19.76 33.17 12.02
CA ARG A 76 20.47 33.17 13.31
C ARG A 76 19.57 32.66 14.43
N ALA A 77 18.33 33.10 14.50
CA ALA A 77 17.36 32.67 15.50
C ALA A 77 17.11 31.14 15.38
N ARG A 78 17.02 30.60 14.18
CA ARG A 78 16.88 29.16 13.92
C ARG A 78 18.12 28.39 14.35
N LEU A 79 19.32 28.87 14.02
CA LEU A 79 20.58 28.27 14.47
C LEU A 79 20.73 28.30 16.00
N ALA A 80 20.30 29.40 16.66
CA ALA A 80 20.32 29.54 18.12
C ALA A 80 19.35 28.54 18.79
N ARG A 81 18.27 28.12 18.14
CA ARG A 81 17.37 27.03 18.58
C ARG A 81 17.93 25.63 18.30
N GLY A 82 19.13 25.52 17.74
CA GLY A 82 19.78 24.24 17.44
C GLY A 82 19.27 23.57 16.13
N GLU A 83 18.52 24.30 15.30
CA GLU A 83 18.02 23.74 14.04
C GLU A 83 19.16 23.45 13.06
N ASP A 84 19.09 22.29 12.38
CA ASP A 84 20.04 21.97 11.31
C ASP A 84 19.60 22.58 9.99
N LEU A 85 20.24 23.70 9.62
CA LEU A 85 19.99 24.38 8.35
C LEU A 85 20.94 23.95 7.21
N ALA A 86 21.91 23.07 7.51
CA ALA A 86 22.95 22.65 6.57
C ALA A 86 22.44 21.67 5.50
N THR A 87 21.40 20.94 5.83
CA THR A 87 20.81 19.93 4.95
C THR A 87 19.33 20.24 4.73
N ARG A 88 19.03 20.96 3.66
CA ARG A 88 17.67 20.92 3.11
C ARG A 88 17.43 19.53 2.54
N LYS A 89 17.02 18.58 3.40
CA LYS A 89 16.60 17.29 2.93
C LYS A 89 15.48 17.46 1.90
N THR A 90 15.63 16.81 0.78
CA THR A 90 14.57 16.73 -0.24
C THR A 90 13.46 15.78 0.20
N PHE A 91 12.32 15.84 -0.46
CA PHE A 91 11.26 14.85 -0.25
C PHE A 91 11.78 13.42 -0.47
N ALA A 92 12.62 13.20 -1.49
CA ALA A 92 13.20 11.89 -1.76
C ALA A 92 14.08 11.40 -0.61
N ASP A 93 14.89 12.28 0.00
CA ASP A 93 15.74 11.89 1.15
C ASP A 93 14.88 11.43 2.35
N VAL A 94 13.79 12.15 2.63
CA VAL A 94 12.90 11.81 3.74
C VAL A 94 12.04 10.58 3.41
N MET A 95 11.66 10.43 2.15
CA MET A 95 10.95 9.26 1.65
C MET A 95 11.75 7.97 1.90
N GLU A 96 13.07 7.98 1.61
CA GLU A 96 13.93 6.83 1.88
C GLU A 96 14.01 6.51 3.38
N ASP A 97 14.13 7.54 4.25
CA ASP A 97 14.10 7.35 5.70
C ASP A 97 12.78 6.68 6.16
N VAL A 98 11.64 7.10 5.61
CA VAL A 98 10.31 6.53 5.93
C VAL A 98 10.16 5.11 5.39
N ILE A 99 10.59 4.85 4.16
CA ILE A 99 10.53 3.52 3.55
C ILE A 99 11.35 2.54 4.40
N ALA A 100 12.57 2.90 4.80
CA ALA A 100 13.42 2.06 5.65
C ALA A 100 12.73 1.69 6.98
N VAL A 101 12.10 2.67 7.65
CA VAL A 101 11.34 2.44 8.89
C VAL A 101 10.14 1.51 8.66
N LYS A 102 9.41 1.71 7.55
CA LYS A 102 8.23 0.91 7.21
C LYS A 102 8.60 -0.51 6.78
N GLU A 103 9.65 -0.67 5.99
CA GLU A 103 10.15 -1.97 5.55
C GLU A 103 10.52 -2.88 6.72
N ALA A 104 11.09 -2.34 7.79
CA ALA A 104 11.37 -3.09 9.01
C ALA A 104 10.11 -3.65 9.70
N SER A 105 8.95 -3.01 9.50
CA SER A 105 7.67 -3.39 10.13
C SER A 105 6.78 -4.28 9.24
N PHE A 106 7.02 -4.34 7.94
CA PHE A 106 6.17 -5.08 7.01
C PHE A 106 6.61 -6.53 6.85
N LYS A 107 5.68 -7.46 7.08
CA LYS A 107 5.88 -8.90 6.84
C LYS A 107 5.75 -9.28 5.35
N ASN A 108 5.19 -8.42 4.49
CA ASN A 108 4.88 -8.75 3.10
C ASN A 108 5.72 -7.93 2.12
N GLU A 109 6.61 -8.59 1.38
CA GLU A 109 7.49 -7.97 0.38
C GLU A 109 6.74 -7.21 -0.73
N LYS A 110 5.55 -7.71 -1.15
CA LYS A 110 4.71 -6.97 -2.11
C LYS A 110 4.24 -5.64 -1.55
N HIS A 111 3.98 -5.56 -0.26
CA HIS A 111 3.57 -4.31 0.38
C HIS A 111 4.73 -3.31 0.45
N LYS A 112 5.94 -3.78 0.73
CA LYS A 112 7.16 -2.95 0.66
C LYS A 112 7.35 -2.39 -0.75
N ALA A 113 7.35 -3.28 -1.76
CA ALA A 113 7.49 -2.87 -3.16
C ALA A 113 6.42 -1.87 -3.61
N GLN A 114 5.17 -2.03 -3.15
CA GLN A 114 4.09 -1.08 -3.46
C GLN A 114 4.29 0.30 -2.81
N TRP A 115 4.86 0.38 -1.61
CA TRP A 115 5.16 1.66 -0.98
C TRP A 115 6.16 2.45 -1.83
N ARG A 116 7.26 1.82 -2.18
CA ARG A 116 8.30 2.40 -3.02
C ARG A 116 7.76 2.80 -4.38
N MET A 117 7.19 1.85 -5.11
CA MET A 117 6.69 2.06 -6.47
C MET A 117 5.72 3.24 -6.57
N THR A 118 4.75 3.35 -5.66
CA THR A 118 3.77 4.45 -5.75
C THR A 118 4.35 5.81 -5.43
N LEU A 119 5.33 5.89 -4.53
CA LEU A 119 6.02 7.14 -4.23
C LEU A 119 6.98 7.52 -5.36
N ASP A 120 7.71 6.55 -5.93
CA ASP A 120 8.62 6.79 -7.05
C ASP A 120 7.89 7.24 -8.31
N GLU A 121 6.73 6.66 -8.59
CA GLU A 121 5.97 6.94 -9.80
C GLU A 121 5.10 8.19 -9.66
N TYR A 122 4.28 8.25 -8.61
CA TYR A 122 3.24 9.28 -8.51
C TYR A 122 3.62 10.48 -7.64
N ALA A 123 4.60 10.38 -6.74
CA ALA A 123 5.12 11.51 -5.99
C ALA A 123 6.40 12.10 -6.61
N LYS A 124 6.81 11.67 -7.80
CA LYS A 124 8.01 12.12 -8.51
C LYS A 124 8.13 13.65 -8.63
N PRO A 125 7.06 14.44 -8.85
CA PRO A 125 7.15 15.90 -8.87
C PRO A 125 7.69 16.51 -7.57
N LEU A 126 7.52 15.80 -6.43
CA LEU A 126 7.96 16.26 -5.12
C LEU A 126 9.43 15.92 -4.83
N HIS A 127 10.01 14.89 -5.48
CA HIS A 127 11.28 14.30 -5.10
C HIS A 127 12.43 15.28 -4.92
N LYS A 128 12.56 16.26 -5.83
CA LYS A 128 13.65 17.25 -5.83
C LYS A 128 13.36 18.49 -4.99
N LYS A 129 12.13 18.62 -4.48
CA LYS A 129 11.77 19.76 -3.63
C LYS A 129 12.32 19.56 -2.23
N ALA A 130 12.82 20.63 -1.62
CA ALA A 130 13.15 20.61 -0.20
C ALA A 130 11.86 20.33 0.58
N VAL A 131 11.88 19.35 1.49
CA VAL A 131 10.70 18.91 2.22
C VAL A 131 10.03 20.04 2.99
N GLY A 132 10.81 21.01 3.46
CA GLY A 132 10.30 22.19 4.18
C GLY A 132 9.55 23.19 3.29
N ASP A 133 9.68 23.10 1.97
CA ASP A 133 9.07 24.04 1.01
C ASP A 133 7.85 23.39 0.27
N ILE A 134 7.45 22.18 0.63
CA ILE A 134 6.32 21.48 0.00
C ILE A 134 5.00 22.09 0.46
N THR A 135 4.20 22.51 -0.51
CA THR A 135 2.88 23.11 -0.31
C THR A 135 1.75 22.14 -0.60
N ARG A 136 0.52 22.52 -0.25
CA ARG A 136 -0.70 21.76 -0.63
C ARG A 136 -0.87 21.68 -2.14
N ASP A 137 -0.55 22.77 -2.86
CA ASP A 137 -0.67 22.81 -4.32
C ASP A 137 0.29 21.82 -4.99
N ASP A 138 1.50 21.67 -4.45
CA ASP A 138 2.45 20.66 -4.93
C ASP A 138 1.91 19.25 -4.80
N VAL A 139 1.25 18.96 -3.68
CA VAL A 139 0.62 17.65 -3.45
C VAL A 139 -0.59 17.45 -4.36
N VAL A 140 -1.40 18.48 -4.58
CA VAL A 140 -2.51 18.46 -5.55
C VAL A 140 -2.00 18.18 -6.95
N GLU A 141 -0.95 18.88 -7.41
CA GLU A 141 -0.35 18.66 -8.72
C GLU A 141 0.15 17.21 -8.90
N ALA A 142 0.80 16.64 -7.89
CA ALA A 142 1.26 15.28 -7.94
C ALA A 142 0.10 14.24 -8.02
N LEU A 143 -1.02 14.53 -7.34
CA LEU A 143 -2.16 13.60 -7.27
C LEU A 143 -3.18 13.77 -8.41
N LYS A 144 -3.31 14.98 -8.98
CA LYS A 144 -4.32 15.33 -9.98
C LYS A 144 -4.40 14.36 -11.17
N PRO A 145 -3.27 13.91 -11.78
CA PRO A 145 -3.31 13.00 -12.92
C PRO A 145 -3.96 11.65 -12.63
N ILE A 146 -3.89 11.21 -11.37
CA ILE A 146 -4.34 9.89 -10.94
C ILE A 146 -5.62 9.93 -10.11
N TRP A 147 -6.08 11.12 -9.69
CA TRP A 147 -7.14 11.27 -8.71
C TRP A 147 -8.49 10.69 -9.13
N THR A 148 -8.83 10.87 -10.41
CA THR A 148 -10.09 10.39 -10.99
C THR A 148 -9.92 9.11 -11.80
N THR A 149 -8.72 8.83 -12.31
CA THR A 149 -8.45 7.68 -13.18
C THR A 149 -8.18 6.40 -12.38
N ILE A 150 -7.41 6.49 -11.30
CA ILE A 150 -7.08 5.36 -10.40
C ILE A 150 -7.24 5.77 -8.93
N PRO A 151 -8.47 6.08 -8.48
CA PRO A 151 -8.74 6.78 -7.21
C PRO A 151 -8.20 6.08 -5.96
N GLU A 152 -8.22 4.74 -5.93
CA GLU A 152 -7.68 3.98 -4.78
C GLU A 152 -6.15 4.10 -4.68
N THR A 153 -5.45 4.05 -5.81
CA THR A 153 -4.01 4.28 -5.86
C THR A 153 -3.67 5.72 -5.48
N ALA A 154 -4.45 6.69 -5.96
CA ALA A 154 -4.27 8.10 -5.63
C ALA A 154 -4.40 8.37 -4.13
N ASP A 155 -5.42 7.80 -3.47
CA ASP A 155 -5.57 7.95 -2.02
C ASP A 155 -4.45 7.28 -1.23
N ARG A 156 -4.03 6.09 -1.64
CA ARG A 156 -2.88 5.41 -1.04
C ARG A 156 -1.60 6.24 -1.21
N THR A 157 -1.39 6.82 -2.39
CA THR A 157 -0.26 7.73 -2.65
C THR A 157 -0.32 8.96 -1.76
N ARG A 158 -1.50 9.61 -1.63
CA ARG A 158 -1.72 10.71 -0.70
C ARG A 158 -1.36 10.33 0.73
N MET A 159 -1.84 9.17 1.21
CA MET A 159 -1.53 8.71 2.57
C MET A 159 -0.03 8.47 2.78
N ARG A 160 0.68 8.01 1.75
CA ARG A 160 2.12 7.79 1.80
C ARG A 160 2.89 9.11 1.79
N ILE A 161 2.47 10.08 0.97
CA ILE A 161 3.00 11.46 1.02
C ILE A 161 2.76 12.06 2.40
N ALA A 162 1.56 11.89 2.98
CA ALA A 162 1.27 12.36 4.34
C ALA A 162 2.23 11.75 5.37
N ALA A 163 2.52 10.46 5.28
CA ALA A 163 3.46 9.80 6.19
C ALA A 163 4.89 10.35 6.05
N VAL A 164 5.34 10.69 4.84
CA VAL A 164 6.64 11.34 4.61
C VAL A 164 6.67 12.73 5.24
N MET A 165 5.61 13.53 5.07
CA MET A 165 5.51 14.87 5.66
C MET A 165 5.39 14.85 7.17
N ASP A 166 4.66 13.87 7.76
CA ASP A 166 4.60 13.69 9.21
C ASP A 166 5.96 13.28 9.79
N HIS A 167 6.71 12.42 9.09
CA HIS A 167 8.07 12.08 9.49
C HIS A 167 8.99 13.32 9.43
N ALA A 168 8.90 14.11 8.35
CA ALA A 168 9.65 15.35 8.22
C ALA A 168 9.34 16.31 9.38
N ARG A 169 8.06 16.44 9.76
CA ARG A 169 7.63 17.28 10.86
C ARG A 169 8.17 16.77 12.19
N ALA A 170 8.10 15.48 12.45
CA ALA A 170 8.65 14.86 13.65
C ALA A 170 10.17 15.05 13.79
N ARG A 171 10.88 15.19 12.66
CA ARG A 171 12.32 15.47 12.59
C ARG A 171 12.65 16.96 12.59
N GLY A 172 11.67 17.87 12.67
CA GLY A 172 11.90 19.31 12.60
C GLY A 172 12.33 19.83 11.22
N LEU A 173 12.16 19.02 10.16
CA LEU A 173 12.50 19.39 8.77
C LEU A 173 11.35 20.11 8.07
N PHE A 174 10.17 20.08 8.64
CA PHE A 174 8.95 20.75 8.15
C PHE A 174 8.19 21.34 9.34
N THR A 175 7.63 22.53 9.15
CA THR A 175 6.81 23.24 10.14
C THR A 175 5.44 23.54 9.55
N GLY A 176 4.42 23.50 10.39
CA GLY A 176 3.03 23.73 9.99
C GLY A 176 2.22 22.45 9.79
N ASP A 177 1.05 22.62 9.19
CA ASP A 177 0.12 21.51 8.92
C ASP A 177 0.62 20.64 7.77
N ASN A 178 0.40 19.35 7.89
CA ASN A 178 0.77 18.39 6.84
C ASN A 178 0.03 18.73 5.53
N PRO A 179 0.76 19.08 4.43
CA PRO A 179 0.15 19.50 3.17
C PRO A 179 -0.67 18.38 2.48
N ALA A 180 -0.43 17.11 2.83
CA ALA A 180 -1.18 15.95 2.32
C ALA A 180 -2.36 15.55 3.22
N SER A 181 -2.70 16.34 4.25
CA SER A 181 -3.86 16.10 5.10
C SER A 181 -5.14 16.18 4.30
N TRP A 182 -6.05 15.20 4.50
CA TRP A 182 -7.32 15.16 3.82
C TRP A 182 -8.33 16.15 4.44
N ARG A 183 -8.61 16.00 5.75
CA ARG A 183 -9.54 16.88 6.47
C ARG A 183 -8.89 18.23 6.73
N GLY A 184 -9.62 19.31 6.45
CA GLY A 184 -9.10 20.68 6.59
C GLY A 184 -7.99 21.04 5.57
N GLY A 185 -7.86 20.27 4.49
CA GLY A 185 -6.82 20.46 3.49
C GLY A 185 -7.26 20.03 2.09
N LEU A 186 -6.72 18.91 1.60
CA LEU A 186 -6.92 18.46 0.21
C LEU A 186 -8.38 18.15 -0.16
N LYS A 187 -9.26 17.91 0.81
CA LYS A 187 -10.68 17.68 0.57
C LYS A 187 -11.35 18.84 -0.19
N GLU A 188 -10.89 20.05 0.05
CA GLU A 188 -11.46 21.26 -0.56
C GLU A 188 -10.81 21.61 -1.92
N LEU A 189 -9.70 20.95 -2.25
CA LEU A 189 -8.90 21.22 -3.45
C LEU A 189 -9.01 20.12 -4.51
N LEU A 190 -9.40 18.94 -4.12
CA LEU A 190 -9.57 17.79 -5.02
C LEU A 190 -11.05 17.44 -5.16
N PRO A 191 -11.50 17.03 -6.36
CA PRO A 191 -12.87 16.61 -6.57
C PRO A 191 -13.29 15.55 -5.54
N ALA A 192 -14.56 15.61 -5.11
CA ALA A 192 -15.12 14.53 -4.31
C ALA A 192 -14.84 13.20 -5.03
N ARG A 193 -14.30 12.24 -4.31
CA ARG A 193 -14.13 10.90 -4.89
C ARG A 193 -15.51 10.43 -5.32
N SER A 194 -15.64 10.00 -6.57
CA SER A 194 -16.71 9.09 -6.88
C SER A 194 -16.66 8.04 -5.78
N LYS A 195 -17.76 7.87 -5.02
CA LYS A 195 -17.86 6.71 -4.15
C LYS A 195 -17.52 5.54 -5.07
N LEU A 196 -16.29 5.04 -4.97
CA LEU A 196 -16.03 3.69 -5.44
C LEU A 196 -17.02 2.89 -4.60
N THR A 197 -18.19 2.67 -5.15
CA THR A 197 -18.95 1.49 -4.82
C THR A 197 -17.89 0.41 -5.07
N ARG A 198 -17.22 -0.03 -3.99
CA ARG A 198 -16.52 -1.31 -4.06
C ARG A 198 -17.62 -2.26 -4.46
N GLY A 199 -17.80 -2.42 -5.77
CA GLY A 199 -18.59 -3.49 -6.30
C GLY A 199 -18.06 -4.71 -5.57
N HIS A 200 -18.93 -5.55 -5.07
CA HIS A 200 -18.54 -6.86 -4.61
C HIS A 200 -17.57 -7.40 -5.66
N HIS A 201 -16.48 -8.04 -5.24
CA HIS A 201 -15.60 -8.71 -6.20
C HIS A 201 -16.51 -9.53 -7.12
N ALA A 202 -16.38 -9.35 -8.43
CA ALA A 202 -17.23 -10.06 -9.37
C ALA A 202 -17.19 -11.56 -9.02
N ALA A 203 -18.32 -12.05 -8.58
CA ALA A 203 -18.53 -13.41 -8.10
C ALA A 203 -19.39 -14.16 -9.11
N ALA A 204 -19.14 -15.45 -9.29
CA ALA A 204 -20.11 -16.28 -9.95
C ALA A 204 -21.38 -16.34 -9.10
N ALA A 205 -22.55 -16.29 -9.71
CA ALA A 205 -23.77 -16.65 -8.98
C ALA A 205 -23.61 -18.08 -8.41
N TYR A 206 -23.99 -18.29 -7.17
CA TYR A 206 -23.81 -19.63 -6.57
C TYR A 206 -24.52 -20.73 -7.38
N LYS A 207 -25.60 -20.37 -8.09
CA LYS A 207 -26.34 -21.28 -8.98
C LYS A 207 -25.50 -21.81 -10.16
N ASP A 208 -24.45 -21.08 -10.54
CA ASP A 208 -23.55 -21.46 -11.64
C ASP A 208 -22.37 -22.32 -11.13
N MET A 209 -22.19 -22.40 -9.81
CA MET A 209 -21.06 -23.13 -9.22
C MET A 209 -21.01 -24.60 -9.61
N PRO A 210 -22.11 -25.37 -9.67
CA PRO A 210 -22.06 -26.78 -10.12
C PRO A 210 -21.50 -26.91 -11.53
N ALA A 211 -21.89 -26.03 -12.47
CA ALA A 211 -21.41 -26.05 -13.85
C ALA A 211 -19.92 -25.68 -13.94
N ILE A 212 -19.50 -24.65 -13.20
CA ILE A 212 -18.08 -24.22 -13.12
C ILE A 212 -17.24 -25.37 -12.55
N MET A 213 -17.70 -26.00 -11.46
CA MET A 213 -16.98 -27.09 -10.83
C MET A 213 -16.88 -28.33 -11.72
N ALA A 214 -17.92 -28.65 -12.50
CA ALA A 214 -17.88 -29.73 -13.48
C ALA A 214 -16.80 -29.47 -14.56
N LYS A 215 -16.73 -28.25 -15.10
CA LYS A 215 -15.70 -27.86 -16.08
C LYS A 215 -14.29 -27.87 -15.48
N LEU A 216 -14.13 -27.43 -14.22
CA LEU A 216 -12.84 -27.51 -13.52
C LEU A 216 -12.42 -28.97 -13.33
N ARG A 217 -13.33 -29.87 -12.96
CA ARG A 217 -13.08 -31.33 -12.81
C ARG A 217 -12.66 -32.01 -14.09
N ALA A 218 -13.17 -31.57 -15.23
CA ALA A 218 -12.80 -32.09 -16.53
C ALA A 218 -11.39 -31.68 -16.99
N SER A 219 -10.72 -30.78 -16.30
CA SER A 219 -9.37 -30.31 -16.66
C SER A 219 -8.30 -31.01 -15.79
N ASP A 220 -7.22 -31.50 -16.40
CA ASP A 220 -6.08 -32.10 -15.69
C ASP A 220 -5.09 -31.07 -15.13
N ALA A 221 -5.29 -29.79 -15.43
CA ALA A 221 -4.38 -28.73 -15.01
C ALA A 221 -4.33 -28.57 -13.48
N VAL A 222 -3.14 -28.47 -12.91
CA VAL A 222 -2.92 -28.17 -11.48
C VAL A 222 -3.66 -26.90 -11.04
N SER A 223 -3.70 -25.90 -11.93
CA SER A 223 -4.43 -24.66 -11.67
C SER A 223 -5.94 -24.86 -11.54
N ALA A 224 -6.53 -25.78 -12.30
CA ALA A 224 -7.94 -26.11 -12.16
C ALA A 224 -8.21 -26.82 -10.84
N ARG A 225 -7.35 -27.75 -10.41
CA ARG A 225 -7.43 -28.40 -9.07
C ARG A 225 -7.31 -27.39 -7.95
N ALA A 226 -6.37 -26.43 -8.07
CA ALA A 226 -6.20 -25.37 -7.08
C ALA A 226 -7.44 -24.45 -6.99
N VAL A 227 -8.08 -24.12 -8.12
CA VAL A 227 -9.32 -23.33 -8.14
C VAL A 227 -10.48 -24.13 -7.52
N GLU A 228 -10.63 -25.41 -7.88
CA GLU A 228 -11.65 -26.29 -7.31
C GLU A 228 -11.48 -26.35 -5.79
N PHE A 229 -10.28 -26.60 -5.30
CA PHE A 229 -9.98 -26.63 -3.86
C PHE A 229 -10.25 -25.27 -3.19
N THR A 230 -9.93 -24.14 -3.85
CA THR A 230 -10.23 -22.79 -3.37
C THR A 230 -11.73 -22.57 -3.21
N ALA A 231 -12.53 -23.02 -4.19
CA ALA A 231 -13.97 -22.88 -4.15
C ALA A 231 -14.60 -23.75 -3.03
N LEU A 232 -14.20 -25.01 -2.95
CA LEU A 232 -14.73 -25.95 -1.95
C LEU A 232 -14.37 -25.53 -0.52
N THR A 233 -13.14 -25.11 -0.28
CA THR A 233 -12.69 -24.65 1.05
C THR A 233 -13.14 -23.23 1.41
N ALA A 234 -13.69 -22.48 0.47
CA ALA A 234 -13.96 -21.04 0.59
C ALA A 234 -12.75 -20.21 1.11
N SER A 235 -11.52 -20.72 0.91
CA SER A 235 -10.27 -20.12 1.37
C SER A 235 -9.79 -19.03 0.42
N ARG A 236 -8.86 -18.17 0.86
CA ARG A 236 -8.25 -17.17 -0.03
C ARG A 236 -7.25 -17.83 -0.97
N SER A 237 -7.18 -17.36 -2.21
CA SER A 237 -6.24 -17.92 -3.22
C SER A 237 -4.79 -17.97 -2.73
N GLY A 238 -4.37 -16.97 -1.95
CA GLY A 238 -3.04 -16.94 -1.35
C GLY A 238 -2.80 -18.02 -0.29
N GLU A 239 -3.84 -18.40 0.44
CA GLU A 239 -3.78 -19.48 1.43
C GLU A 239 -3.63 -20.84 0.71
N VAL A 240 -4.42 -21.08 -0.33
CA VAL A 240 -4.36 -22.31 -1.13
C VAL A 240 -3.04 -22.44 -1.90
N ARG A 241 -2.60 -21.37 -2.54
CA ARG A 241 -1.33 -21.36 -3.29
C ARG A 241 -0.11 -21.70 -2.45
N GLY A 242 -0.11 -21.26 -1.21
CA GLY A 242 0.99 -21.54 -0.29
C GLY A 242 0.76 -22.77 0.60
N ALA A 243 -0.28 -23.57 0.36
CA ALA A 243 -0.53 -24.77 1.16
C ALA A 243 0.62 -25.77 1.01
N VAL A 244 1.09 -26.30 2.14
CA VAL A 244 2.14 -27.33 2.21
C VAL A 244 1.61 -28.60 2.83
N TRP A 245 2.22 -29.74 2.50
CA TRP A 245 1.77 -31.04 2.96
C TRP A 245 1.76 -31.20 4.49
N SER A 246 2.65 -30.51 5.18
CA SER A 246 2.70 -30.53 6.65
C SER A 246 1.51 -29.84 7.32
N GLU A 247 0.70 -29.07 6.58
CA GLU A 247 -0.53 -28.44 7.07
C GLU A 247 -1.76 -29.37 6.95
N ILE A 248 -1.65 -30.50 6.25
CA ILE A 248 -2.77 -31.40 5.96
C ILE A 248 -2.76 -32.57 6.95
N ASP A 249 -3.74 -32.58 7.83
CA ASP A 249 -4.02 -33.75 8.69
C ASP A 249 -5.07 -34.63 7.99
N PHE A 250 -4.61 -35.68 7.33
CA PHE A 250 -5.48 -36.64 6.64
C PHE A 250 -6.30 -37.45 7.61
N ALA A 251 -5.78 -37.76 8.82
CA ALA A 251 -6.48 -38.60 9.80
C ALA A 251 -7.68 -37.86 10.41
N GLN A 252 -7.53 -36.58 10.70
CA GLN A 252 -8.61 -35.74 11.20
C GLN A 252 -9.44 -35.09 10.08
N ALA A 253 -9.02 -35.22 8.83
CA ALA A 253 -9.58 -34.52 7.66
C ALA A 253 -9.66 -33.02 7.91
N VAL A 254 -8.52 -32.38 8.19
CA VAL A 254 -8.40 -30.94 8.47
C VAL A 254 -7.17 -30.38 7.79
N TRP A 255 -7.31 -29.21 7.18
CA TRP A 255 -6.20 -28.37 6.75
C TRP A 255 -5.98 -27.28 7.79
N ILE A 256 -4.79 -27.21 8.37
CA ILE A 256 -4.41 -26.26 9.42
C ILE A 256 -3.55 -25.18 8.80
N VAL A 257 -4.14 -24.00 8.53
CA VAL A 257 -3.41 -22.83 8.00
C VAL A 257 -2.79 -22.09 9.18
N PRO A 258 -1.46 -22.02 9.29
CA PRO A 258 -0.81 -21.39 10.44
C PRO A 258 -1.03 -19.86 10.45
N ALA A 259 -0.94 -19.26 11.64
CA ALA A 259 -1.24 -17.84 11.88
C ALA A 259 -0.43 -16.90 10.99
N GLU A 260 0.82 -17.25 10.69
CA GLU A 260 1.73 -16.43 9.86
C GLU A 260 1.23 -16.27 8.42
N ARG A 261 0.46 -17.24 7.92
CA ARG A 261 -0.11 -17.23 6.58
C ARG A 261 -1.52 -16.62 6.53
N MET A 262 -2.13 -16.43 7.69
CA MET A 262 -3.47 -15.86 7.80
C MET A 262 -3.44 -14.33 7.87
N LYS A 263 -4.34 -13.66 7.13
CA LYS A 263 -4.46 -12.19 7.15
C LYS A 263 -4.77 -11.63 8.55
N ALA A 264 -5.51 -12.41 9.36
CA ALA A 264 -5.89 -12.03 10.72
C ALA A 264 -4.83 -12.39 11.77
N GLY A 265 -3.72 -13.05 11.40
CA GLY A 265 -2.68 -13.48 12.33
C GLY A 265 -3.15 -14.53 13.35
N ARG A 266 -4.18 -15.32 13.01
CA ARG A 266 -4.71 -16.42 13.83
C ARG A 266 -4.76 -17.67 12.98
N GLU A 267 -4.41 -18.83 13.56
CA GLU A 267 -4.54 -20.13 12.92
C GLU A 267 -5.97 -20.36 12.44
N HIS A 268 -6.11 -21.00 11.29
CA HIS A 268 -7.40 -21.34 10.73
C HIS A 268 -7.45 -22.82 10.33
N ARG A 269 -8.37 -23.56 10.95
CA ARG A 269 -8.61 -24.97 10.68
C ARG A 269 -9.74 -25.09 9.67
N VAL A 270 -9.49 -25.70 8.51
CA VAL A 270 -10.47 -25.93 7.44
C VAL A 270 -10.86 -27.38 7.43
N PRO A 271 -12.13 -27.74 7.71
CA PRO A 271 -12.57 -29.14 7.59
C PRO A 271 -12.53 -29.57 6.13
N LEU A 272 -11.97 -30.74 5.87
CA LEU A 272 -11.84 -31.32 4.54
C LEU A 272 -12.95 -32.33 4.30
N THR A 273 -13.67 -32.14 3.18
CA THR A 273 -14.70 -33.07 2.70
C THR A 273 -14.08 -34.19 1.86
N GLY A 274 -14.85 -35.24 1.55
CA GLY A 274 -14.35 -36.35 0.73
C GLY A 274 -13.76 -35.91 -0.61
N ARG A 275 -14.39 -34.92 -1.29
CA ARG A 275 -13.88 -34.41 -2.55
C ARG A 275 -12.56 -33.61 -2.39
N MET A 276 -12.45 -32.85 -1.32
CA MET A 276 -11.20 -32.11 -1.03
C MET A 276 -10.05 -33.09 -0.75
N LEU A 277 -10.32 -34.16 0.03
CA LEU A 277 -9.34 -35.22 0.30
C LEU A 277 -8.91 -35.91 -1.00
N ALA A 278 -9.84 -36.26 -1.87
CA ALA A 278 -9.53 -36.89 -3.16
C ALA A 278 -8.62 -36.01 -4.04
N ILE A 279 -8.83 -34.67 -4.03
CA ILE A 279 -7.93 -33.73 -4.71
C ILE A 279 -6.53 -33.79 -4.09
N LEU A 280 -6.43 -33.76 -2.77
CA LEU A 280 -5.14 -33.78 -2.06
C LEU A 280 -4.41 -35.11 -2.24
N GLU A 281 -5.10 -36.25 -2.18
CA GLU A 281 -4.52 -37.55 -2.41
C GLU A 281 -3.95 -37.70 -3.83
N ALA A 282 -4.74 -37.31 -4.85
CA ALA A 282 -4.29 -37.35 -6.23
C ALA A 282 -3.05 -36.41 -6.43
N ARG A 283 -3.03 -35.24 -5.78
CA ARG A 283 -1.87 -34.35 -5.82
C ARG A 283 -0.65 -34.90 -5.11
N LYS A 284 -0.86 -35.63 -4.00
CA LYS A 284 0.23 -36.22 -3.21
C LYS A 284 0.97 -37.32 -3.98
N GLN A 285 0.28 -38.07 -4.82
CA GLN A 285 0.89 -39.11 -5.64
C GLN A 285 1.91 -38.57 -6.66
N VAL A 286 1.78 -37.32 -7.09
CA VAL A 286 2.63 -36.68 -8.09
C VAL A 286 3.45 -35.51 -7.51
N ALA A 287 3.45 -35.37 -6.18
CA ALA A 287 4.15 -34.29 -5.51
C ALA A 287 5.67 -34.49 -5.57
N THR A 288 6.41 -33.45 -5.93
CA THR A 288 7.88 -33.42 -5.96
C THR A 288 8.47 -32.56 -4.84
N GLY A 289 7.67 -31.70 -4.22
CA GLY A 289 8.11 -30.78 -3.20
C GLY A 289 7.13 -30.65 -2.03
N ALA A 290 7.34 -29.64 -1.21
CA ALA A 290 6.54 -29.37 -0.02
C ALA A 290 5.16 -28.79 -0.33
N LEU A 291 4.99 -28.11 -1.50
CA LEU A 291 3.76 -27.44 -1.88
C LEU A 291 2.70 -28.44 -2.38
N VAL A 292 1.44 -28.23 -1.97
CA VAL A 292 0.29 -29.01 -2.46
C VAL A 292 -0.01 -28.68 -3.94
N PHE A 293 0.02 -27.38 -4.28
CA PHE A 293 -0.23 -26.89 -5.63
C PHE A 293 1.04 -26.22 -6.19
N GLU A 294 1.95 -27.05 -6.63
CA GLU A 294 3.20 -26.59 -7.26
C GLU A 294 2.95 -26.09 -8.68
N GLY A 295 3.65 -25.02 -9.05
CA GLY A 295 3.57 -24.42 -10.38
C GLY A 295 4.50 -25.10 -11.39
N GLY A 296 4.59 -24.52 -12.59
CA GLY A 296 5.49 -25.02 -13.63
C GLY A 296 6.98 -24.82 -13.37
N LYS A 297 7.34 -24.09 -12.31
CA LYS A 297 8.72 -23.91 -11.86
C LYS A 297 8.89 -24.67 -10.54
N GLU A 298 9.88 -25.52 -10.47
CA GLU A 298 10.19 -26.35 -9.31
C GLU A 298 10.28 -25.52 -8.02
N GLY A 299 9.68 -26.01 -6.94
CA GLY A 299 9.62 -25.32 -5.64
C GLY A 299 8.80 -24.05 -5.61
N ALA A 300 8.15 -23.65 -6.70
CA ALA A 300 7.33 -22.47 -6.75
C ALA A 300 5.83 -22.78 -6.73
N ALA A 301 5.07 -22.04 -5.90
CA ALA A 301 3.62 -22.15 -5.86
C ALA A 301 2.98 -21.80 -7.20
N ILE A 302 1.83 -22.41 -7.52
CA ILE A 302 1.01 -22.04 -8.66
C ILE A 302 0.74 -20.54 -8.68
N SER A 303 0.80 -19.89 -9.84
CA SER A 303 0.58 -18.45 -9.94
C SER A 303 -0.91 -18.09 -9.82
N ASP A 304 -1.20 -16.93 -9.26
CA ASP A 304 -2.55 -16.38 -9.20
C ASP A 304 -3.15 -16.23 -10.62
N THR A 305 -2.34 -15.81 -11.57
CA THR A 305 -2.72 -15.66 -12.98
C THR A 305 -3.16 -17.00 -13.61
N ALA A 306 -2.46 -18.10 -13.31
CA ALA A 306 -2.83 -19.43 -13.81
C ALA A 306 -4.19 -19.87 -13.24
N MET A 307 -4.42 -19.66 -11.95
CA MET A 307 -5.71 -19.97 -11.30
C MET A 307 -6.84 -19.10 -11.88
N VAL A 308 -6.62 -17.79 -12.05
CA VAL A 308 -7.62 -16.88 -12.66
C VAL A 308 -7.93 -17.31 -14.08
N LYS A 309 -6.94 -17.72 -14.87
CA LYS A 309 -7.14 -18.23 -16.24
C LYS A 309 -8.00 -19.48 -16.24
N SER A 310 -7.74 -20.45 -15.36
CA SER A 310 -8.55 -21.67 -15.23
C SER A 310 -9.98 -21.39 -14.78
N LEU A 311 -10.17 -20.49 -13.81
CA LEU A 311 -11.50 -20.08 -13.36
C LEU A 311 -12.30 -19.44 -14.50
N ARG A 312 -11.70 -18.49 -15.21
CA ARG A 312 -12.35 -17.81 -16.33
C ARG A 312 -12.59 -18.71 -17.55
N ALA A 313 -11.80 -19.74 -17.73
CA ALA A 313 -12.06 -20.75 -18.75
C ALA A 313 -13.27 -21.63 -18.40
N ALA A 314 -13.44 -21.94 -17.11
CA ALA A 314 -14.57 -22.74 -16.62
C ALA A 314 -15.88 -21.95 -16.52
N SER A 315 -15.83 -20.63 -16.38
CA SER A 315 -17.00 -19.74 -16.29
C SER A 315 -17.36 -19.10 -17.62
N GLU A 316 -18.64 -18.79 -17.83
CA GLU A 316 -19.09 -17.95 -18.95
C GLU A 316 -18.76 -16.47 -18.68
N ASP A 317 -18.84 -16.03 -17.43
CA ASP A 317 -18.46 -14.69 -17.01
C ASP A 317 -16.92 -14.57 -16.84
N LYS A 318 -16.30 -13.78 -17.72
CA LYS A 318 -14.85 -13.54 -17.71
C LYS A 318 -14.40 -12.50 -16.68
N THR A 319 -15.34 -11.86 -16.00
CA THR A 319 -15.01 -10.84 -14.97
C THR A 319 -14.80 -11.44 -13.58
N ILE A 320 -15.27 -12.67 -13.34
CA ILE A 320 -15.18 -13.34 -12.04
C ILE A 320 -13.75 -13.43 -11.51
N THR A 321 -13.65 -13.38 -10.20
CA THR A 321 -12.38 -13.41 -9.48
C THR A 321 -12.28 -14.59 -8.53
N LEU A 322 -11.08 -15.04 -8.18
CA LEU A 322 -10.88 -16.06 -7.14
C LEU A 322 -11.46 -15.63 -5.79
N HIS A 323 -11.41 -14.33 -5.49
CA HIS A 323 -12.02 -13.81 -4.27
C HIS A 323 -13.56 -13.86 -4.32
N GLY A 324 -14.14 -13.70 -5.51
CA GLY A 324 -15.58 -13.83 -5.75
C GLY A 324 -16.15 -15.21 -5.41
N LEU A 325 -15.34 -16.28 -5.51
CA LEU A 325 -15.78 -17.64 -5.08
C LEU A 325 -16.21 -17.69 -3.61
N ARG A 326 -15.60 -16.87 -2.76
CA ARG A 326 -15.97 -16.75 -1.34
C ARG A 326 -17.32 -16.04 -1.17
N SER A 327 -17.63 -15.09 -2.06
CA SER A 327 -18.95 -14.45 -2.10
C SER A 327 -20.00 -15.46 -2.54
N SER A 328 -19.72 -16.27 -3.58
CA SER A 328 -20.63 -17.34 -4.01
C SER A 328 -20.97 -18.33 -2.88
N PHE A 329 -19.97 -18.76 -2.11
CA PHE A 329 -20.19 -19.59 -0.91
C PHE A 329 -21.04 -18.85 0.13
N ARG A 330 -20.74 -17.58 0.39
CA ARG A 330 -21.46 -16.78 1.40
C ARG A 330 -22.93 -16.56 1.04
N ASP A 331 -23.18 -16.28 -0.25
CA ASP A 331 -24.53 -16.05 -0.78
C ASP A 331 -25.32 -17.37 -0.76
N TRP A 332 -24.72 -18.49 -1.20
CA TRP A 332 -25.32 -19.81 -1.07
C TRP A 332 -25.71 -20.14 0.37
N ALA A 333 -24.77 -19.95 1.32
CA ALA A 333 -25.01 -20.23 2.73
C ALA A 333 -26.17 -19.41 3.30
N GLY A 334 -26.29 -18.14 2.89
CA GLY A 334 -27.35 -17.25 3.35
C GLY A 334 -28.72 -17.49 2.70
N ASP A 335 -28.74 -17.87 1.42
CA ASP A 335 -29.96 -17.94 0.63
C ASP A 335 -30.61 -19.33 0.67
N THR A 336 -29.82 -20.39 0.82
CA THR A 336 -30.30 -21.76 0.58
C THR A 336 -30.16 -22.70 1.77
N THR A 337 -29.52 -22.26 2.87
CA THR A 337 -29.26 -23.14 4.01
C THR A 337 -29.81 -22.60 5.32
N GLY A 338 -30.05 -23.49 6.27
CA GLY A 338 -30.37 -23.16 7.66
C GLY A 338 -29.17 -22.99 8.57
N HIS A 339 -27.94 -22.99 8.03
CA HIS A 339 -26.74 -22.82 8.85
C HIS A 339 -26.65 -21.41 9.43
N PRO A 340 -26.29 -21.27 10.73
CA PRO A 340 -26.12 -19.95 11.34
C PRO A 340 -25.08 -19.10 10.59
N ARG A 341 -25.36 -17.81 10.43
CA ARG A 341 -24.45 -16.86 9.77
C ARG A 341 -23.03 -16.90 10.32
N GLU A 342 -22.89 -17.04 11.64
CA GLU A 342 -21.58 -17.12 12.30
C GLU A 342 -20.75 -18.32 11.86
N VAL A 343 -21.39 -19.43 11.48
CA VAL A 343 -20.68 -20.61 10.97
C VAL A 343 -20.10 -20.32 9.59
N ALA A 344 -20.86 -19.65 8.71
CA ALA A 344 -20.39 -19.23 7.40
C ALA A 344 -19.25 -18.20 7.51
N GLU A 345 -19.38 -17.21 8.41
CA GLU A 345 -18.31 -16.23 8.63
C GLU A 345 -17.05 -16.88 9.22
N ALA A 346 -17.23 -17.86 10.14
CA ALA A 346 -16.10 -18.63 10.68
C ALA A 346 -15.42 -19.51 9.60
N ALA A 347 -16.17 -20.10 8.67
CA ALA A 347 -15.61 -20.83 7.53
C ALA A 347 -14.78 -19.90 6.62
N LEU A 348 -15.20 -18.65 6.47
CA LEU A 348 -14.47 -17.62 5.73
C LEU A 348 -13.30 -17.00 6.50
N ALA A 349 -12.99 -17.47 7.71
CA ALA A 349 -12.01 -16.83 8.60
C ALA A 349 -12.25 -15.31 8.75
N HIS A 350 -13.51 -14.90 8.87
CA HIS A 350 -13.91 -13.54 9.22
C HIS A 350 -14.06 -13.42 10.73
N ALA A 351 -13.74 -12.23 11.25
CA ALA A 351 -14.04 -11.92 12.65
C ALA A 351 -15.57 -11.80 12.81
N VAL A 352 -16.11 -12.54 13.78
CA VAL A 352 -17.54 -12.50 14.13
C VAL A 352 -17.69 -11.88 15.50
N GLY A 353 -18.60 -10.92 15.62
CA GLY A 353 -18.84 -10.20 16.86
C GLY A 353 -17.84 -9.08 17.14
N ASP A 354 -18.04 -8.37 18.26
CA ASP A 354 -17.12 -7.34 18.73
C ASP A 354 -15.85 -7.94 19.39
N VAL A 355 -14.92 -7.07 19.80
CA VAL A 355 -13.64 -7.48 20.39
C VAL A 355 -13.86 -8.31 21.68
N VAL A 356 -14.93 -8.03 22.43
CA VAL A 356 -15.24 -8.73 23.68
C VAL A 356 -15.79 -10.10 23.38
N GLU A 357 -16.75 -10.22 22.44
CA GLU A 357 -17.31 -11.50 22.01
C GLU A 357 -16.23 -12.42 21.41
N GLN A 358 -15.31 -11.87 20.62
CA GLN A 358 -14.18 -12.61 20.06
C GLN A 358 -13.23 -13.17 21.14
N ALA A 359 -13.04 -12.45 22.25
CA ALA A 359 -12.19 -12.88 23.36
C ALA A 359 -12.80 -14.05 24.14
N TYR A 360 -14.14 -14.16 24.21
CA TYR A 360 -14.85 -15.24 24.89
C TYR A 360 -15.08 -16.47 24.01
N ARG A 361 -14.95 -16.36 22.70
CA ARG A 361 -15.20 -17.46 21.76
C ARG A 361 -14.00 -18.43 21.71
N ARG A 362 -14.04 -19.47 22.54
CA ARG A 362 -12.98 -20.50 22.60
C ARG A 362 -13.08 -21.58 21.53
N SER A 363 -14.25 -21.76 20.91
CA SER A 363 -14.48 -22.78 19.89
C SER A 363 -14.47 -22.20 18.49
N ASP A 364 -13.74 -22.87 17.57
CA ASP A 364 -13.74 -22.57 16.14
C ASP A 364 -14.95 -23.15 15.39
N ALA A 365 -15.88 -23.77 16.12
CA ALA A 365 -17.09 -24.44 15.60
C ALA A 365 -16.79 -25.47 14.49
N LEU A 366 -15.66 -26.20 14.58
CA LEU A 366 -15.17 -27.10 13.53
C LEU A 366 -16.22 -28.11 13.08
N ALA A 367 -16.94 -28.72 14.01
CA ALA A 367 -17.98 -29.70 13.69
C ALA A 367 -19.15 -29.10 12.89
N LYS A 368 -19.63 -27.92 13.29
CA LYS A 368 -20.69 -27.20 12.55
C LYS A 368 -20.20 -26.75 11.18
N ARG A 369 -18.93 -26.30 11.08
CA ARG A 369 -18.33 -25.94 9.80
C ARG A 369 -18.14 -27.15 8.90
N ARG A 370 -17.84 -28.33 9.45
CA ARG A 370 -17.74 -29.57 8.67
C ARG A 370 -19.06 -29.88 7.97
N ALA A 371 -20.19 -29.90 8.71
CA ALA A 371 -21.50 -30.12 8.11
C ALA A 371 -21.80 -29.10 6.99
N MET A 372 -21.54 -27.83 7.22
CA MET A 372 -21.72 -26.80 6.19
C MET A 372 -20.84 -27.02 4.95
N MET A 373 -19.58 -27.43 5.14
CA MET A 373 -18.66 -27.67 4.02
C MET A 373 -19.02 -28.95 3.25
N ASP A 374 -19.60 -29.97 3.93
CA ASP A 374 -20.15 -31.17 3.29
C ASP A 374 -21.34 -30.76 2.40
N ASP A 375 -22.32 -30.01 2.93
CA ASP A 375 -23.47 -29.50 2.17
C ASP A 375 -23.04 -28.63 0.98
N TRP A 376 -22.02 -27.75 1.16
CA TRP A 376 -21.47 -26.94 0.08
C TRP A 376 -20.82 -27.80 -1.01
N THR A 377 -20.09 -28.81 -0.60
CA THR A 377 -19.44 -29.74 -1.55
C THR A 377 -20.49 -30.50 -2.33
N GLU A 378 -21.51 -31.06 -1.68
CA GLU A 378 -22.62 -31.74 -2.31
C GLU A 378 -23.35 -30.84 -3.31
N TYR A 379 -23.62 -29.58 -2.91
CA TYR A 379 -24.20 -28.56 -3.80
C TYR A 379 -23.33 -28.33 -5.04
N CYS A 380 -22.03 -28.18 -4.88
CA CYS A 380 -21.08 -27.97 -5.97
C CYS A 380 -20.89 -29.21 -6.87
N GLU A 381 -21.25 -30.39 -6.38
CA GLU A 381 -21.21 -31.66 -7.13
C GLU A 381 -22.54 -32.04 -7.73
N SER A 382 -23.61 -31.32 -7.40
CA SER A 382 -24.95 -31.61 -7.93
C SER A 382 -24.97 -31.53 -9.46
N LYS A 383 -25.78 -32.38 -10.08
CA LYS A 383 -25.97 -32.35 -11.54
C LYS A 383 -26.61 -31.04 -11.93
N VAL A 384 -26.04 -30.37 -12.94
CA VAL A 384 -26.64 -29.18 -13.55
C VAL A 384 -27.99 -29.62 -14.12
N SER A 385 -29.08 -29.20 -13.47
CA SER A 385 -30.40 -29.33 -14.09
C SER A 385 -30.41 -28.45 -15.36
N THR A 386 -30.36 -29.09 -16.52
CA THR A 386 -30.59 -28.41 -17.81
C THR A 386 -32.04 -27.95 -17.83
N VAL A 387 -32.30 -26.78 -17.25
CA VAL A 387 -33.55 -26.06 -17.59
C VAL A 387 -33.35 -25.55 -19.00
N SER A 388 -33.89 -26.28 -19.97
CA SER A 388 -34.05 -25.79 -21.35
C SER A 388 -34.79 -24.44 -21.30
N LYS A 389 -34.12 -23.40 -21.74
CA LYS A 389 -34.77 -22.15 -22.07
C LYS A 389 -35.75 -22.45 -23.19
N SER A 390 -37.02 -22.61 -22.83
CA SER A 390 -38.14 -22.53 -23.80
C SER A 390 -38.43 -21.08 -24.15
#